data_3aa84937dc8b6a4de0a46071738ff046
#
_entry.id   3aa84937dc8b6a4de0a46071738ff046
#
_cell.length_a   1.000
_cell.length_b   1.000
_cell.length_c   1.000
_cell.angle_alpha   90.00
_cell.angle_beta   90.00
_cell.angle_gamma   90.00
#
_symmetry.space_group_name_H-M   'P 1'
#
loop_
_entity.id
_entity.type
_entity.pdbx_description
1 polymer ?
#
loop_
_entity_poly.entity_id
_entity_poly.type
_entity_poly.pdbx_seq_one_letter_code
_entity_poly.pdbx_strand_id
1 'polypeptide(L)'
;MSSILQRNIKLESHYIPVDVKIKEAILERGDELNRSSPVRADHTQWKLHRNSEYSYFIDKFHEIYPKYRINELWGCTYRQGDYAEAHNHFGFDLAFVWFVDTCSFCSPLIFPDTQHLWMKPHHILTPEVGRLYVFDAEEIHYVEPHTCEHPRIIMSGNVRRNINTEVLENDPWH
;
A
#
# COMPACT_ATOMS: atom_id res chain seq x y z
N MET A 1 5.53 -20.80 31.52
CA MET A 1 5.68 -20.62 30.04
C MET A 1 5.23 -19.22 29.72
N SER A 2 6.15 -18.34 29.34
CA SER A 2 5.86 -16.98 28.95
C SER A 2 5.17 -17.03 27.58
N SER A 3 3.90 -16.62 27.49
CA SER A 3 3.24 -16.43 26.21
C SER A 3 3.91 -15.25 25.52
N ILE A 4 4.65 -15.49 24.44
CA ILE A 4 5.10 -14.46 23.54
C ILE A 4 3.83 -13.82 22.98
N LEU A 5 3.55 -12.59 23.40
CA LEU A 5 2.47 -11.78 22.83
C LEU A 5 2.83 -11.48 21.37
N GLN A 6 2.30 -12.28 20.47
CA GLN A 6 2.40 -12.02 19.05
C GLN A 6 1.57 -10.75 18.78
N ARG A 7 2.21 -9.66 18.36
CA ARG A 7 1.50 -8.44 17.97
C ARG A 7 0.61 -8.76 16.77
N ASN A 8 -0.70 -8.67 16.97
CA ASN A 8 -1.66 -8.84 15.89
C ASN A 8 -1.62 -7.56 15.02
N ILE A 9 -0.97 -7.64 13.88
CA ILE A 9 -1.05 -6.61 12.85
C ILE A 9 -2.47 -6.64 12.28
N LYS A 10 -3.13 -5.48 12.23
CA LYS A 10 -4.40 -5.35 11.52
C LYS A 10 -4.09 -5.34 10.02
N LEU A 11 -4.35 -6.46 9.38
CA LEU A 11 -4.12 -6.68 7.96
C LEU A 11 -5.38 -7.29 7.34
N GLU A 12 -5.92 -6.62 6.34
CA GLU A 12 -7.07 -7.09 5.57
C GLU A 12 -6.68 -7.34 4.12
N SER A 13 -7.29 -8.35 3.49
CA SER A 13 -7.03 -8.73 2.10
C SER A 13 -8.33 -8.76 1.32
N HIS A 14 -8.34 -8.08 0.18
CA HIS A 14 -9.47 -8.01 -0.75
C HIS A 14 -9.00 -8.30 -2.18
N TYR A 15 -9.94 -8.42 -3.10
CA TYR A 15 -9.67 -8.57 -4.51
C TYR A 15 -10.43 -7.51 -5.30
N ILE A 16 -9.70 -6.72 -6.08
CA ILE A 16 -10.25 -5.76 -7.05
C ILE A 16 -9.65 -6.13 -8.41
N PRO A 17 -10.48 -6.50 -9.41
CA PRO A 17 -9.97 -6.77 -10.75
C PRO A 17 -9.20 -5.57 -11.31
N VAL A 18 -8.13 -5.83 -12.06
CA VAL A 18 -7.30 -4.77 -12.63
C VAL A 18 -7.88 -4.33 -13.99
N ASP A 19 -8.13 -3.03 -14.14
CA ASP A 19 -8.31 -2.43 -15.45
C ASP A 19 -6.93 -2.16 -16.08
N VAL A 20 -6.71 -2.68 -17.28
CA VAL A 20 -5.45 -2.54 -18.02
C VAL A 20 -5.04 -1.07 -18.22
N LYS A 21 -6.00 -0.16 -18.34
CA LYS A 21 -5.76 1.28 -18.47
C LYS A 21 -5.02 1.87 -17.27
N ILE A 22 -5.25 1.33 -16.07
CA ILE A 22 -4.54 1.77 -14.86
C ILE A 22 -3.07 1.40 -14.94
N LYS A 23 -2.76 0.19 -15.40
CA LYS A 23 -1.38 -0.24 -15.66
C LYS A 23 -0.68 0.67 -16.65
N GLU A 24 -1.32 0.93 -17.78
CA GLU A 24 -0.77 1.82 -18.83
C GLU A 24 -0.55 3.23 -18.28
N ALA A 25 -1.51 3.80 -17.55
CA ALA A 25 -1.39 5.12 -16.94
C ALA A 25 -0.25 5.22 -15.90
N ILE A 26 0.02 4.17 -15.13
CA ILE A 26 1.17 4.14 -14.20
C ILE A 26 2.48 4.13 -14.98
N LEU A 27 2.59 3.31 -16.02
CA LEU A 27 3.81 3.19 -16.83
C LEU A 27 4.12 4.47 -17.61
N GLU A 28 3.11 5.16 -18.13
CA GLU A 28 3.25 6.43 -18.85
C GLU A 28 3.80 7.55 -17.96
N ARG A 29 3.50 7.55 -16.68
CA ARG A 29 3.99 8.55 -15.72
C ARG A 29 5.44 8.30 -15.31
N GLY A 30 5.93 7.07 -15.40
CA GLY A 30 7.31 6.70 -15.11
C GLY A 30 7.75 7.11 -13.69
N ASP A 31 8.98 7.64 -13.60
CA ASP A 31 9.60 8.10 -12.35
C ASP A 31 9.47 9.62 -12.17
N GLU A 32 8.28 10.11 -11.86
CA GLU A 32 8.01 11.53 -11.66
C GLU A 32 8.64 12.09 -10.37
N LEU A 33 8.95 11.24 -9.38
CA LEU A 33 9.58 11.65 -8.11
C LEU A 33 11.08 11.37 -8.05
N ASN A 34 11.68 10.85 -9.11
CA ASN A 34 13.11 10.60 -9.19
C ASN A 34 13.67 9.84 -7.96
N ARG A 35 12.94 8.78 -7.53
CA ARG A 35 13.32 7.90 -6.41
C ARG A 35 13.58 8.63 -5.07
N SER A 36 12.85 9.71 -4.82
CA SER A 36 13.04 10.57 -3.64
C SER A 36 12.42 10.07 -2.34
N SER A 37 11.61 9.00 -2.39
CA SER A 37 10.94 8.38 -1.24
C SER A 37 11.77 7.21 -0.68
N PRO A 38 11.33 6.51 0.39
CA PRO A 38 11.91 5.23 0.82
C PRO A 38 11.85 4.14 -0.27
N VAL A 39 10.97 4.31 -1.27
CA VAL A 39 10.86 3.41 -2.42
C VAL A 39 11.96 3.74 -3.43
N ARG A 40 12.80 2.75 -3.71
CA ARG A 40 13.89 2.80 -4.70
C ARG A 40 13.44 2.10 -5.98
N ALA A 41 12.38 2.62 -6.59
CA ALA A 41 11.77 2.15 -7.83
C ALA A 41 11.20 3.35 -8.59
N ASP A 42 10.74 3.16 -9.82
CA ASP A 42 10.02 4.21 -10.53
C ASP A 42 8.74 4.55 -9.75
N HIS A 43 8.50 5.83 -9.50
CA HIS A 43 7.46 6.30 -8.60
C HIS A 43 6.73 7.51 -9.20
N THR A 44 5.43 7.40 -9.41
CA THR A 44 4.60 8.51 -9.86
C THR A 44 4.42 9.55 -8.75
N GLN A 45 3.79 10.68 -9.07
CA GLN A 45 3.36 11.64 -8.06
C GLN A 45 2.31 11.06 -7.10
N TRP A 46 2.17 11.67 -5.91
CA TRP A 46 1.32 11.21 -4.80
C TRP A 46 -0.18 11.50 -4.97
N LYS A 47 -0.60 12.13 -6.06
CA LYS A 47 -1.96 12.66 -6.22
C LYS A 47 -2.74 12.04 -7.37
N LEU A 48 -2.48 10.78 -7.71
CA LEU A 48 -3.19 10.08 -8.78
C LEU A 48 -4.70 9.99 -8.51
N HIS A 49 -5.15 10.04 -7.25
CA HIS A 49 -6.58 10.04 -6.90
C HIS A 49 -7.36 11.25 -7.46
N ARG A 50 -6.68 12.26 -8.01
CA ARG A 50 -7.30 13.42 -8.66
C ARG A 50 -7.55 13.23 -10.16
N ASN A 51 -7.06 12.12 -10.71
CA ASN A 51 -7.15 11.84 -12.14
C ASN A 51 -8.23 10.78 -12.40
N SER A 52 -9.06 11.03 -13.40
CA SER A 52 -10.20 10.17 -13.74
C SER A 52 -9.82 8.75 -14.16
N GLU A 53 -8.60 8.54 -14.64
CA GLU A 53 -8.08 7.23 -15.03
C GLU A 53 -8.10 6.21 -13.89
N TYR A 54 -8.03 6.69 -12.64
CA TYR A 54 -8.01 5.85 -11.44
C TYR A 54 -9.37 5.72 -10.74
N SER A 55 -10.43 6.36 -11.28
CA SER A 55 -11.78 6.39 -10.66
C SER A 55 -12.33 4.99 -10.40
N TYR A 56 -12.14 4.05 -11.33
CA TYR A 56 -12.58 2.66 -11.17
C TYR A 56 -12.05 2.04 -9.86
N PHE A 57 -10.75 2.16 -9.61
CA PHE A 57 -10.15 1.63 -8.37
C PHE A 57 -10.68 2.37 -7.14
N ILE A 58 -10.75 3.71 -7.21
CA ILE A 58 -11.20 4.55 -6.09
C ILE A 58 -12.65 4.21 -5.71
N ASP A 59 -13.53 4.01 -6.68
CA ASP A 59 -14.92 3.63 -6.44
C ASP A 59 -15.00 2.25 -5.78
N LYS A 60 -14.23 1.26 -6.28
CA LYS A 60 -14.15 -0.08 -5.68
C LYS A 60 -13.57 -0.06 -4.27
N PHE A 61 -12.57 0.76 -4.03
CA PHE A 61 -12.02 0.95 -2.68
C PHE A 61 -13.07 1.53 -1.72
N HIS A 62 -13.82 2.54 -2.14
CA HIS A 62 -14.87 3.16 -1.32
C HIS A 62 -16.09 2.25 -1.10
N GLU A 63 -16.40 1.33 -2.02
CA GLU A 63 -17.40 0.27 -1.79
C GLU A 63 -17.01 -0.61 -0.58
N ILE A 64 -15.70 -0.91 -0.43
CA ILE A 64 -15.17 -1.74 0.67
C ILE A 64 -14.98 -0.90 1.95
N TYR A 65 -14.52 0.34 1.82
CA TYR A 65 -14.18 1.25 2.92
C TYR A 65 -14.96 2.57 2.87
N PRO A 66 -16.31 2.56 3.01
CA PRO A 66 -17.15 3.75 2.82
C PRO A 66 -16.91 4.86 3.86
N LYS A 67 -16.31 4.52 5.01
CA LYS A 67 -16.01 5.47 6.09
C LYS A 67 -14.62 6.11 5.96
N TYR A 68 -13.91 5.83 4.86
CA TYR A 68 -12.55 6.30 4.64
C TYR A 68 -12.45 7.04 3.31
N ARG A 69 -11.46 7.93 3.21
CA ARG A 69 -11.11 8.63 1.98
C ARG A 69 -9.64 8.40 1.63
N ILE A 70 -9.34 8.24 0.37
CA ILE A 70 -7.97 8.21 -0.14
C ILE A 70 -7.43 9.65 -0.15
N ASN A 71 -6.36 9.89 0.61
CA ASN A 71 -5.69 11.20 0.69
C ASN A 71 -4.54 11.32 -0.29
N GLU A 72 -3.85 10.22 -0.50
CA GLU A 72 -2.72 10.09 -1.43
C GLU A 72 -2.83 8.77 -2.17
N LEU A 73 -2.49 8.79 -3.43
CA LEU A 73 -2.49 7.64 -4.32
C LEU A 73 -1.33 7.77 -5.30
N TRP A 74 -0.53 6.72 -5.42
CA TRP A 74 0.61 6.67 -6.34
C TRP A 74 0.81 5.27 -6.91
N GLY A 75 1.52 5.19 -8.02
CA GLY A 75 1.96 3.94 -8.63
C GLY A 75 3.47 3.77 -8.48
N CYS A 76 3.93 2.52 -8.33
CA CYS A 76 5.34 2.16 -8.38
C CYS A 76 5.57 1.03 -9.36
N THR A 77 6.67 1.11 -10.10
CA THR A 77 7.14 0.05 -10.98
C THR A 77 8.51 -0.40 -10.52
N TYR A 78 8.58 -1.61 -9.96
CA TYR A 78 9.83 -2.24 -9.53
C TYR A 78 10.40 -3.06 -10.68
N ARG A 79 11.64 -2.77 -11.05
CA ARG A 79 12.46 -3.55 -11.97
C ARG A 79 13.56 -4.29 -11.20
N GLN A 80 14.31 -5.11 -11.88
CA GLN A 80 15.41 -5.86 -11.26
C GLN A 80 16.37 -4.94 -10.49
N GLY A 81 16.60 -5.24 -9.22
CA GLY A 81 17.39 -4.45 -8.29
C GLY A 81 16.62 -3.40 -7.51
N ASP A 82 15.40 -3.06 -7.90
CA ASP A 82 14.56 -2.09 -7.18
C ASP A 82 14.01 -2.69 -5.87
N TYR A 83 13.82 -1.83 -4.86
CA TYR A 83 13.39 -2.24 -3.52
C TYR A 83 12.65 -1.10 -2.81
N ALA A 84 12.10 -1.38 -1.64
CA ALA A 84 11.62 -0.36 -0.71
C ALA A 84 12.26 -0.56 0.65
N GLU A 85 12.84 0.51 1.19
CA GLU A 85 13.38 0.53 2.55
C GLU A 85 12.26 0.32 3.57
N ALA A 86 12.61 -0.17 4.77
CA ALA A 86 11.65 -0.33 5.85
C ALA A 86 11.09 1.04 6.26
N HIS A 87 9.77 1.19 6.16
CA HIS A 87 9.06 2.45 6.44
C HIS A 87 7.63 2.19 6.88
N ASN A 88 6.98 3.24 7.36
CA ASN A 88 5.55 3.28 7.65
C ASN A 88 4.93 4.55 7.03
N HIS A 89 3.64 4.71 7.18
CA HIS A 89 2.87 5.85 6.68
C HIS A 89 2.35 6.71 7.82
N PHE A 90 3.23 7.08 8.73
CA PHE A 90 2.88 7.86 9.93
C PHE A 90 2.03 9.09 9.61
N GLY A 91 0.99 9.29 10.41
CA GLY A 91 0.06 10.43 10.28
C GLY A 91 -1.19 10.14 9.44
N PHE A 92 -1.36 8.90 8.94
CA PHE A 92 -2.58 8.42 8.32
C PHE A 92 -3.22 7.31 9.17
N ASP A 93 -4.46 6.93 8.87
CA ASP A 93 -5.14 5.86 9.60
C ASP A 93 -4.83 4.48 9.01
N LEU A 94 -4.91 4.38 7.68
CA LEU A 94 -4.62 3.15 6.95
C LEU A 94 -3.70 3.43 5.77
N ALA A 95 -2.96 2.41 5.37
CA ALA A 95 -2.25 2.36 4.10
C ALA A 95 -2.67 1.10 3.33
N PHE A 96 -2.44 1.10 2.03
CA PHE A 96 -2.72 -0.07 1.20
C PHE A 96 -1.70 -0.25 0.09
N VAL A 97 -1.62 -1.50 -0.37
CA VAL A 97 -0.92 -1.90 -1.60
C VAL A 97 -1.86 -2.75 -2.45
N TRP A 98 -2.08 -2.35 -3.70
CA TRP A 98 -2.82 -3.10 -4.70
C TRP A 98 -1.88 -3.54 -5.83
N PHE A 99 -1.86 -4.84 -6.11
CA PHE A 99 -0.99 -5.41 -7.13
C PHE A 99 -1.66 -5.29 -8.50
N VAL A 100 -1.10 -4.41 -9.35
CA VAL A 100 -1.62 -4.11 -10.69
C VAL A 100 -1.07 -5.07 -11.74
N ASP A 101 0.23 -5.35 -11.66
CA ASP A 101 0.87 -6.39 -12.50
C ASP A 101 2.02 -7.04 -11.72
N THR A 102 2.07 -8.35 -11.76
CA THR A 102 3.06 -9.12 -11.00
C THR A 102 3.04 -10.60 -11.41
N CYS A 103 4.07 -11.33 -11.05
CA CYS A 103 4.11 -12.78 -11.12
C CYS A 103 4.47 -13.38 -9.75
N SER A 104 4.36 -14.70 -9.61
CA SER A 104 4.64 -15.41 -8.35
C SER A 104 6.09 -15.33 -7.87
N PHE A 105 7.03 -14.90 -8.72
CA PHE A 105 8.45 -14.73 -8.41
C PHE A 105 8.82 -13.28 -8.10
N CYS A 106 7.88 -12.35 -8.24
CA CYS A 106 8.09 -10.95 -7.85
C CYS A 106 8.26 -10.83 -6.33
N SER A 107 9.03 -9.83 -5.90
CA SER A 107 9.32 -9.60 -4.48
C SER A 107 8.04 -9.38 -3.67
N PRO A 108 7.88 -10.07 -2.53
CA PRO A 108 6.72 -9.93 -1.66
C PRO A 108 6.72 -8.60 -0.90
N LEU A 109 5.58 -8.25 -0.32
CA LEU A 109 5.48 -7.22 0.70
C LEU A 109 5.71 -7.88 2.06
N ILE A 110 6.66 -7.35 2.86
CA ILE A 110 7.12 -7.97 4.09
C ILE A 110 6.85 -7.06 5.28
N PHE A 111 6.23 -7.62 6.32
CA PHE A 111 6.03 -6.99 7.63
C PHE A 111 6.98 -7.66 8.64
N PRO A 112 8.08 -7.01 9.05
CA PRO A 112 9.06 -7.59 9.97
C PRO A 112 8.50 -7.70 11.39
N ASP A 113 9.09 -8.59 12.19
CA ASP A 113 8.94 -8.50 13.65
C ASP A 113 9.81 -7.33 14.16
N THR A 114 9.17 -6.21 14.46
CA THR A 114 9.86 -5.00 14.91
C THR A 114 10.34 -5.06 16.37
N GLN A 115 9.87 -6.04 17.14
CA GLN A 115 10.32 -6.26 18.52
C GLN A 115 11.53 -7.20 18.58
N HIS A 116 11.60 -8.14 17.62
CA HIS A 116 12.64 -9.16 17.58
C HIS A 116 13.18 -9.30 16.15
N LEU A 117 14.03 -8.38 15.73
CA LEU A 117 14.52 -8.25 14.35
C LEU A 117 15.23 -9.52 13.80
N TRP A 118 15.65 -10.44 14.67
CA TRP A 118 16.24 -11.73 14.28
C TRP A 118 15.20 -12.85 14.09
N MET A 119 13.93 -12.58 14.39
CA MET A 119 12.84 -13.53 14.19
C MET A 119 12.31 -13.47 12.75
N LYS A 120 11.53 -14.47 12.40
CA LYS A 120 10.84 -14.46 11.10
C LYS A 120 9.87 -13.28 11.03
N PRO A 121 9.68 -12.68 9.85
CA PRO A 121 8.66 -11.66 9.66
C PRO A 121 7.27 -12.12 10.11
N HIS A 122 6.45 -11.17 10.58
CA HIS A 122 5.05 -11.45 10.94
C HIS A 122 4.25 -11.90 9.71
N HIS A 123 4.43 -11.21 8.59
CA HIS A 123 3.77 -11.55 7.32
C HIS A 123 4.72 -11.40 6.15
N ILE A 124 4.62 -12.33 5.21
CA ILE A 124 5.23 -12.27 3.88
C ILE A 124 4.08 -12.45 2.89
N LEU A 125 3.72 -11.37 2.21
CA LEU A 125 2.56 -11.34 1.32
C LEU A 125 3.01 -11.51 -0.12
N THR A 126 2.73 -12.69 -0.67
CA THR A 126 3.05 -13.02 -2.06
C THR A 126 2.24 -12.14 -3.00
N PRO A 127 2.87 -11.54 -4.03
CA PRO A 127 2.19 -10.75 -5.03
C PRO A 127 1.18 -11.59 -5.83
N GLU A 128 -0.01 -11.03 -6.06
CA GLU A 128 -1.06 -11.60 -6.89
C GLU A 128 -1.81 -10.46 -7.58
N VAL A 129 -1.96 -10.51 -8.90
CA VAL A 129 -2.66 -9.46 -9.66
C VAL A 129 -4.10 -9.31 -9.16
N GLY A 130 -4.51 -8.06 -8.88
CA GLY A 130 -5.82 -7.72 -8.32
C GLY A 130 -5.91 -7.82 -6.81
N ARG A 131 -4.90 -8.36 -6.12
CA ARG A 131 -4.89 -8.44 -4.66
C ARG A 131 -4.63 -7.06 -4.05
N LEU A 132 -5.52 -6.65 -3.15
CA LEU A 132 -5.43 -5.45 -2.32
C LEU A 132 -5.16 -5.85 -0.88
N TYR A 133 -4.08 -5.35 -0.30
CA TYR A 133 -3.81 -5.46 1.13
C TYR A 133 -3.97 -4.09 1.78
N VAL A 134 -4.74 -4.03 2.87
CA VAL A 134 -4.99 -2.81 3.66
C VAL A 134 -4.53 -3.06 5.09
N PHE A 135 -3.78 -2.15 5.66
CA PHE A 135 -3.15 -2.28 6.97
C PHE A 135 -3.06 -0.94 7.70
N ASP A 136 -2.84 -1.00 9.02
CA ASP A 136 -2.61 0.21 9.81
C ASP A 136 -1.41 0.99 9.26
N ALA A 137 -1.56 2.30 9.10
CA ALA A 137 -0.52 3.16 8.51
C ALA A 137 0.79 3.19 9.30
N GLU A 138 0.77 2.84 10.59
CA GLU A 138 1.95 2.77 11.44
C GLU A 138 2.73 1.46 11.30
N GLU A 139 2.19 0.46 10.59
CA GLU A 139 2.88 -0.83 10.42
C GLU A 139 4.09 -0.69 9.50
N ILE A 140 5.26 -1.04 10.05
CA ILE A 140 6.51 -1.06 9.29
C ILE A 140 6.48 -2.20 8.28
N HIS A 141 6.82 -1.87 7.04
CA HIS A 141 6.92 -2.83 5.95
C HIS A 141 8.02 -2.46 4.99
N TYR A 142 8.45 -3.42 4.18
CA TYR A 142 9.49 -3.24 3.18
C TYR A 142 9.35 -4.21 2.00
N VAL A 143 10.13 -3.99 0.97
CA VAL A 143 10.26 -4.88 -0.20
C VAL A 143 11.75 -5.13 -0.43
N GLU A 144 12.15 -6.41 -0.44
CA GLU A 144 13.53 -6.81 -0.78
C GLU A 144 13.88 -6.47 -2.24
N PRO A 145 15.18 -6.35 -2.57
CA PRO A 145 15.60 -6.14 -3.94
C PRO A 145 14.93 -7.11 -4.91
N HIS A 146 14.29 -6.55 -5.94
CA HIS A 146 13.53 -7.30 -6.93
C HIS A 146 14.48 -8.10 -7.82
N THR A 147 14.35 -9.42 -7.84
CA THR A 147 15.24 -10.32 -8.59
C THR A 147 14.62 -10.85 -9.88
N CYS A 148 13.31 -10.74 -10.02
CA CYS A 148 12.56 -11.21 -11.17
C CYS A 148 12.70 -10.25 -12.35
N GLU A 149 12.73 -10.80 -13.57
CA GLU A 149 12.72 -9.98 -14.81
C GLU A 149 11.34 -9.36 -15.08
N HIS A 150 10.27 -10.01 -14.60
CA HIS A 150 8.91 -9.47 -14.72
C HIS A 150 8.75 -8.23 -13.82
N PRO A 151 8.35 -7.08 -14.36
CA PRO A 151 8.16 -5.88 -13.54
C PRO A 151 7.02 -6.08 -12.53
N ARG A 152 7.22 -5.63 -11.30
CA ARG A 152 6.21 -5.60 -10.26
C ARG A 152 5.59 -4.21 -10.23
N ILE A 153 4.35 -4.08 -10.68
CA ILE A 153 3.61 -2.82 -10.74
C ILE A 153 2.54 -2.83 -9.64
N ILE A 154 2.59 -1.82 -8.79
CA ILE A 154 1.62 -1.63 -7.71
C ILE A 154 1.00 -0.25 -7.75
N MET A 155 -0.16 -0.13 -7.13
CA MET A 155 -0.73 1.14 -6.69
C MET A 155 -0.84 1.12 -5.17
N SER A 156 -0.35 2.18 -4.53
CA SER A 156 -0.38 2.35 -3.08
C SER A 156 -1.06 3.66 -2.71
N GLY A 157 -1.50 3.76 -1.47
CA GLY A 157 -2.11 4.98 -1.01
C GLY A 157 -2.21 5.09 0.50
N ASN A 158 -2.44 6.32 0.93
CA ASN A 158 -2.67 6.75 2.29
C ASN A 158 -4.12 7.16 2.48
N VAL A 159 -4.72 6.73 3.57
CA VAL A 159 -6.15 6.79 3.80
C VAL A 159 -6.45 7.41 5.15
N ARG A 160 -7.45 8.28 5.21
CA ARG A 160 -7.97 8.85 6.46
C ARG A 160 -9.44 8.49 6.65
N ARG A 161 -9.81 8.30 7.90
CA ARG A 161 -11.21 8.16 8.29
C ARG A 161 -11.95 9.46 8.02
N ASN A 162 -13.16 9.37 7.48
CA ASN A 162 -14.06 10.51 7.40
C ASN A 162 -14.50 10.86 8.84
N ILE A 163 -14.14 12.04 9.31
CA ILE A 163 -14.63 12.57 10.58
C ILE A 163 -16.01 13.11 10.28
N ASN A 164 -17.07 12.46 10.79
CA ASN A 164 -18.38 13.05 10.81
C ASN A 164 -18.34 14.21 11.80
N THR A 165 -18.48 15.43 11.33
CA THR A 165 -18.56 16.63 12.15
C THR A 165 -19.72 16.58 13.15
N GLU A 166 -20.79 15.83 12.86
CA GLU A 166 -21.90 15.56 13.78
C GLU A 166 -21.51 14.88 15.11
N VAL A 167 -20.40 14.13 15.13
CA VAL A 167 -19.92 13.48 16.36
C VAL A 167 -19.16 14.46 17.26
N LEU A 168 -18.54 15.49 16.68
CA LEU A 168 -17.79 16.51 17.44
C LEU A 168 -18.71 17.51 18.15
N GLU A 169 -19.91 17.78 17.60
CA GLU A 169 -20.88 18.68 18.23
C GLU A 169 -21.55 18.08 19.47
N ASN A 170 -21.47 16.76 19.65
CA ASN A 170 -22.05 16.05 20.78
C ASN A 170 -21.02 15.50 21.77
N ASP A 171 -19.75 15.86 21.64
CA ASP A 171 -18.72 15.48 22.61
C ASP A 171 -18.80 16.41 23.83
N PRO A 172 -19.15 15.89 25.03
CA PRO A 172 -19.30 16.72 26.24
C PRO A 172 -17.99 17.30 26.74
N TRP A 173 -16.85 17.06 26.05
CA TRP A 173 -15.52 17.52 26.42
C TRP A 173 -14.94 18.59 25.48
N HIS A 174 -15.74 19.11 24.55
CA HIS A 174 -15.42 20.29 23.72
C HIS A 174 -16.25 21.50 24.13
#